data_ecdd775ed2eec6ce6002a5126517b3db
#
_entry.id   ecdd775ed2eec6ce6002a5126517b3db
#
_cell.length_a   1.000
_cell.length_b   1.000
_cell.length_c   1.000
_cell.angle_alpha   90.00
_cell.angle_beta   90.00
_cell.angle_gamma   90.00
#
_symmetry.space_group_name_H-M   'P 1'
#
loop_
_entity.id
_entity.type
_entity.pdbx_description
1 polymer ?
#
loop_
_entity_poly.entity_id
_entity_poly.type
_entity_poly.pdbx_seq_one_letter_code
_entity_poly.pdbx_strand_id
1 'polypeptide(L)'
;MNMQNMEEETLDTILEGRLRVFQTRRGYRFSLDSILLAHFVSLKPRARAIDIGCGSGIILLILAKRFPQSNFAGLEIQKNLAALAEKSTRINELASRVKIFSGDARDIKNVFPAQSFDTVIFNPPYRKLNSGRINPHPEKAIARHEIKGSLKYFLTAAKYLLKPAGTVFTIYPAKRLVELICLFRDNDIEPKKMKLVLSDNFSKAEFVLLEGKSGGHEEIKIESPLFIYDQNKKYTQEMEGVFTGLSCFPADGGD
;
A
#
# COMPACT_ATOMS: atom_id res chain seq x y z
N MET A 1 9.43 3.59 -34.62
CA MET A 1 8.82 3.89 -33.31
C MET A 1 7.42 3.29 -33.33
N ASN A 2 7.23 2.10 -32.74
CA ASN A 2 5.96 1.38 -32.84
C ASN A 2 4.91 2.03 -31.95
N MET A 3 3.89 2.65 -32.58
CA MET A 3 2.71 3.25 -31.92
C MET A 3 1.67 2.23 -31.41
N GLN A 4 2.05 1.00 -31.10
CA GLN A 4 1.09 -0.12 -30.85
C GLN A 4 0.89 -0.51 -29.39
N ASN A 5 1.39 0.23 -28.37
CA ASN A 5 1.19 -0.14 -26.95
C ASN A 5 1.04 1.06 -26.02
N MET A 6 0.35 2.13 -26.42
CA MET A 6 -0.21 3.03 -25.42
C MET A 6 -1.50 2.36 -24.90
N GLU A 7 -1.40 1.62 -23.80
CA GLU A 7 -2.59 1.18 -23.08
C GLU A 7 -3.42 2.42 -22.74
N GLU A 8 -4.70 2.39 -23.14
CA GLU A 8 -5.61 3.50 -22.85
C GLU A 8 -5.61 3.80 -21.35
N GLU A 9 -5.18 5.00 -20.98
CA GLU A 9 -5.25 5.50 -19.61
C GLU A 9 -6.70 5.86 -19.27
N THR A 10 -7.12 5.60 -18.05
CA THR A 10 -8.39 6.09 -17.48
C THR A 10 -8.10 7.01 -16.31
N LEU A 11 -8.93 8.02 -16.15
CA LEU A 11 -8.94 8.86 -14.96
C LEU A 11 -10.15 8.48 -14.11
N ASP A 12 -9.88 7.80 -13.00
CA ASP A 12 -10.94 7.41 -12.07
C ASP A 12 -11.02 8.40 -10.90
N THR A 13 -12.24 8.60 -10.44
CA THR A 13 -12.52 9.43 -9.27
C THR A 13 -12.95 8.56 -8.12
N ILE A 14 -12.37 8.76 -6.95
CA ILE A 14 -12.63 7.99 -5.74
C ILE A 14 -12.90 8.91 -4.54
N LEU A 15 -13.35 8.32 -3.43
CA LEU A 15 -13.62 9.03 -2.19
C LEU A 15 -14.51 10.27 -2.42
N GLU A 16 -15.70 10.03 -3.01
CA GLU A 16 -16.69 11.06 -3.28
C GLU A 16 -16.17 12.23 -4.15
N GLY A 17 -15.29 11.93 -5.10
CA GLY A 17 -14.74 12.94 -5.99
C GLY A 17 -13.48 13.65 -5.51
N ARG A 18 -13.01 13.35 -4.31
CA ARG A 18 -11.90 14.07 -3.66
C ARG A 18 -10.52 13.66 -4.12
N LEU A 19 -10.38 12.50 -4.77
CA LEU A 19 -9.14 12.05 -5.36
C LEU A 19 -9.35 11.55 -6.78
N ARG A 20 -8.41 11.90 -7.65
CA ARG A 20 -8.36 11.48 -9.05
C ARG A 20 -7.12 10.62 -9.28
N VAL A 21 -7.28 9.45 -9.91
CA VAL A 21 -6.22 8.46 -10.09
C VAL A 21 -6.15 8.04 -11.55
N PHE A 22 -5.01 8.22 -12.17
CA PHE A 22 -4.72 7.65 -13.48
C PHE A 22 -4.41 6.16 -13.35
N GLN A 23 -5.05 5.34 -14.17
CA GLN A 23 -4.83 3.91 -14.24
C GLN A 23 -4.84 3.41 -15.69
N THR A 24 -4.31 2.23 -15.92
CA THR A 24 -4.46 1.57 -17.21
C THR A 24 -5.84 0.92 -17.33
N ARG A 25 -6.48 1.01 -18.50
CA ARG A 25 -7.80 0.44 -18.73
C ARG A 25 -7.79 -1.09 -18.66
N ARG A 26 -6.75 -1.72 -19.18
CA ARG A 26 -6.60 -3.19 -19.25
C ARG A 26 -5.52 -3.73 -18.31
N GLY A 27 -4.64 -2.89 -17.76
CA GLY A 27 -3.52 -3.24 -16.90
C GLY A 27 -3.88 -3.43 -15.43
N TYR A 28 -2.91 -3.12 -14.56
CA TYR A 28 -3.11 -3.15 -13.12
C TYR A 28 -4.03 -1.99 -12.67
N ARG A 29 -4.98 -2.33 -11.82
CA ARG A 29 -5.86 -1.35 -11.14
C ARG A 29 -5.79 -1.65 -9.65
N PHE A 30 -5.81 -0.60 -8.83
CA PHE A 30 -5.84 -0.79 -7.38
C PHE A 30 -7.12 -1.52 -6.95
N SER A 31 -7.07 -2.18 -5.84
CA SER A 31 -8.15 -2.96 -5.26
C SER A 31 -8.47 -2.46 -3.84
N LEU A 32 -9.51 -3.02 -3.25
CA LEU A 32 -10.01 -2.63 -1.93
C LEU A 32 -8.95 -2.76 -0.84
N ASP A 33 -8.06 -3.74 -0.95
CA ASP A 33 -6.94 -3.95 -0.04
C ASP A 33 -6.02 -2.72 0.09
N SER A 34 -5.76 -2.00 -1.00
CA SER A 34 -5.00 -0.75 -0.95
C SER A 34 -5.71 0.35 -0.15
N ILE A 35 -7.03 0.43 -0.27
CA ILE A 35 -7.86 1.38 0.51
C ILE A 35 -7.84 1.01 2.00
N LEU A 36 -8.02 -0.28 2.31
CA LEU A 36 -7.98 -0.79 3.67
C LEU A 36 -6.62 -0.54 4.32
N LEU A 37 -5.53 -0.80 3.59
CA LEU A 37 -4.19 -0.51 4.09
C LEU A 37 -4.01 0.99 4.33
N ALA A 38 -4.39 1.84 3.39
CA ALA A 38 -4.30 3.29 3.56
C ALA A 38 -5.13 3.80 4.76
N HIS A 39 -6.27 3.16 5.08
CA HIS A 39 -7.05 3.47 6.28
C HIS A 39 -6.33 3.01 7.56
N PHE A 40 -5.74 1.82 7.56
CA PHE A 40 -5.06 1.22 8.71
C PHE A 40 -3.77 1.95 9.11
N VAL A 41 -3.08 2.58 8.15
CA VAL A 41 -1.85 3.36 8.41
C VAL A 41 -2.12 4.51 9.37
N SER A 42 -1.26 4.63 10.36
CA SER A 42 -1.17 5.78 11.25
C SER A 42 0.23 6.41 11.17
N LEU A 43 0.33 7.72 11.11
CA LEU A 43 1.59 8.45 11.02
C LEU A 43 1.73 9.45 12.15
N LYS A 44 2.97 9.63 12.59
CA LYS A 44 3.31 10.77 13.45
C LYS A 44 3.25 12.07 12.63
N PRO A 45 3.01 13.21 13.27
CA PRO A 45 3.10 14.50 12.58
C PRO A 45 4.45 14.69 11.88
N ARG A 46 4.43 15.23 10.67
CA ARG A 46 5.62 15.50 9.85
C ARG A 46 6.46 14.25 9.51
N ALA A 47 5.85 13.07 9.52
CA ALA A 47 6.54 11.83 9.16
C ALA A 47 7.02 11.85 7.70
N ARG A 48 8.13 11.17 7.44
CA ARG A 48 8.55 10.75 6.10
C ARG A 48 8.15 9.29 5.90
N ALA A 49 7.26 9.03 4.96
CA ALA A 49 6.78 7.70 4.67
C ALA A 49 7.11 7.28 3.23
N ILE A 50 7.30 5.98 3.00
CA ILE A 50 7.51 5.43 1.66
C ILE A 50 6.55 4.26 1.42
N ASP A 51 5.99 4.18 0.21
CA ASP A 51 5.24 3.03 -0.29
C ASP A 51 6.11 2.29 -1.32
N ILE A 52 6.51 1.06 -0.99
CA ILE A 52 7.34 0.21 -1.85
C ILE A 52 6.42 -0.65 -2.72
N GLY A 53 6.55 -0.52 -4.05
CA GLY A 53 5.62 -1.10 -5.02
C GLY A 53 4.31 -0.31 -5.09
N CYS A 54 4.42 1.02 -5.16
CA CYS A 54 3.28 1.92 -5.02
C CYS A 54 2.24 1.84 -6.15
N GLY A 55 2.53 1.13 -7.25
CA GLY A 55 1.62 1.00 -8.39
C GLY A 55 1.21 2.36 -8.95
N SER A 56 -0.08 2.61 -9.08
CA SER A 56 -0.66 3.91 -9.51
C SER A 56 -0.63 5.00 -8.42
N GLY A 57 -0.06 4.71 -7.24
CA GLY A 57 0.14 5.67 -6.16
C GLY A 57 -1.06 5.87 -5.24
N ILE A 58 -2.10 5.03 -5.31
CA ILE A 58 -3.36 5.23 -4.57
C ILE A 58 -3.16 5.38 -3.05
N ILE A 59 -2.32 4.54 -2.43
CA ILE A 59 -2.05 4.60 -0.99
C ILE A 59 -1.42 5.95 -0.64
N LEU A 60 -0.44 6.39 -1.41
CA LEU A 60 0.24 7.67 -1.20
C LEU A 60 -0.70 8.87 -1.34
N LEU A 61 -1.59 8.86 -2.32
CA LEU A 61 -2.57 9.94 -2.54
C LEU A 61 -3.51 10.06 -1.33
N ILE A 62 -4.04 8.93 -0.85
CA ILE A 62 -4.91 8.90 0.33
C ILE A 62 -4.14 9.42 1.56
N LEU A 63 -2.95 8.88 1.81
CA LEU A 63 -2.15 9.27 2.97
C LEU A 63 -1.72 10.74 2.94
N ALA A 64 -1.38 11.26 1.76
CA ALA A 64 -1.00 12.67 1.62
C ALA A 64 -2.15 13.63 1.92
N LYS A 65 -3.39 13.24 1.66
CA LYS A 65 -4.58 14.00 2.07
C LYS A 65 -4.87 13.82 3.57
N ARG A 66 -4.77 12.60 4.10
CA ARG A 66 -5.00 12.34 5.53
C ARG A 66 -3.96 12.98 6.46
N PHE A 67 -2.72 13.12 5.99
CA PHE A 67 -1.59 13.63 6.78
C PHE A 67 -0.92 14.81 6.06
N PRO A 68 -1.53 15.99 6.07
CA PRO A 68 -1.10 17.12 5.25
C PRO A 68 0.29 17.68 5.63
N GLN A 69 0.78 17.39 6.84
CA GLN A 69 2.12 17.81 7.27
C GLN A 69 3.24 16.80 6.93
N SER A 70 2.91 15.62 6.38
CA SER A 70 3.86 14.56 6.11
C SER A 70 4.33 14.56 4.67
N ASN A 71 5.50 13.97 4.42
CA ASN A 71 6.10 13.83 3.11
C ASN A 71 6.16 12.35 2.70
N PHE A 72 5.97 12.08 1.42
CA PHE A 72 5.81 10.75 0.91
C PHE A 72 6.74 10.47 -0.27
N ALA A 73 7.23 9.23 -0.34
CA ALA A 73 7.91 8.68 -1.50
C ALA A 73 7.17 7.43 -1.98
N GLY A 74 7.16 7.19 -3.28
CA GLY A 74 6.72 5.94 -3.88
C GLY A 74 7.86 5.33 -4.67
N LEU A 75 8.08 4.04 -4.55
CA LEU A 75 8.99 3.28 -5.40
C LEU A 75 8.18 2.27 -6.21
N GLU A 76 8.32 2.32 -7.54
CA GLU A 76 7.60 1.40 -8.44
C GLU A 76 8.54 0.88 -9.53
N ILE A 77 8.55 -0.46 -9.71
CA ILE A 77 9.44 -1.12 -10.68
C ILE A 77 8.94 -0.99 -12.12
N GLN A 78 7.63 -0.84 -12.30
CA GLN A 78 6.99 -0.70 -13.60
C GLN A 78 6.95 0.78 -13.98
N LYS A 79 7.78 1.19 -14.95
CA LYS A 79 7.90 2.59 -15.40
C LYS A 79 6.56 3.22 -15.79
N ASN A 80 5.65 2.43 -16.41
CA ASN A 80 4.33 2.92 -16.79
C ASN A 80 3.49 3.28 -15.57
N LEU A 81 3.45 2.41 -14.54
CA LEU A 81 2.72 2.66 -13.31
C LEU A 81 3.32 3.83 -12.52
N ALA A 82 4.65 3.92 -12.47
CA ALA A 82 5.32 5.07 -11.86
C ALA A 82 4.94 6.40 -12.54
N ALA A 83 4.86 6.42 -13.87
CA ALA A 83 4.43 7.60 -14.62
C ALA A 83 2.96 7.97 -14.34
N LEU A 84 2.06 6.97 -14.22
CA LEU A 84 0.66 7.19 -13.84
C LEU A 84 0.53 7.71 -12.40
N ALA A 85 1.32 7.17 -11.47
CA ALA A 85 1.38 7.66 -10.11
C ALA A 85 1.83 9.13 -10.07
N GLU A 86 2.85 9.49 -10.84
CA GLU A 86 3.33 10.87 -10.94
C GLU A 86 2.27 11.81 -11.54
N LYS A 87 1.56 11.41 -12.61
CA LYS A 87 0.42 12.15 -13.14
C LYS A 87 -0.67 12.34 -12.09
N SER A 88 -0.96 11.28 -11.33
CA SER A 88 -1.96 11.30 -10.25
C SER A 88 -1.58 12.27 -9.14
N THR A 89 -0.31 12.34 -8.75
CA THR A 89 0.15 13.32 -7.74
C THR A 89 -0.01 14.76 -8.23
N ARG A 90 0.25 15.01 -9.50
CA ARG A 90 0.13 16.36 -10.10
C ARG A 90 -1.33 16.82 -10.16
N ILE A 91 -2.25 15.96 -10.64
CA ILE A 91 -3.67 16.34 -10.80
C ILE A 91 -4.39 16.56 -9.47
N ASN A 92 -3.84 15.99 -8.36
CA ASN A 92 -4.33 16.21 -7.01
C ASN A 92 -3.55 17.29 -6.23
N GLU A 93 -2.63 18.02 -6.90
CA GLU A 93 -1.82 19.09 -6.28
C GLU A 93 -0.92 18.61 -5.14
N LEU A 94 -0.52 17.34 -5.17
CA LEU A 94 0.29 16.69 -4.15
C LEU A 94 1.78 16.57 -4.50
N ALA A 95 2.21 17.04 -5.68
CA ALA A 95 3.55 16.86 -6.21
C ALA A 95 4.65 17.52 -5.36
N SER A 96 4.33 18.49 -4.52
CA SER A 96 5.27 19.09 -3.56
C SER A 96 5.67 18.13 -2.45
N ARG A 97 4.74 17.27 -2.00
CA ARG A 97 4.88 16.38 -0.85
C ARG A 97 4.96 14.89 -1.21
N VAL A 98 4.58 14.48 -2.41
CA VAL A 98 4.63 13.10 -2.90
C VAL A 98 5.59 13.01 -4.07
N LYS A 99 6.66 12.23 -3.92
CA LYS A 99 7.67 12.00 -4.96
C LYS A 99 7.66 10.54 -5.38
N ILE A 100 7.59 10.30 -6.69
CA ILE A 100 7.58 8.95 -7.27
C ILE A 100 8.95 8.65 -7.89
N PHE A 101 9.47 7.46 -7.59
CA PHE A 101 10.74 6.96 -8.09
C PHE A 101 10.49 5.66 -8.85
N SER A 102 11.07 5.53 -10.03
CA SER A 102 11.07 4.26 -10.76
C SER A 102 12.29 3.45 -10.36
N GLY A 103 12.08 2.24 -9.84
CA GLY A 103 13.19 1.39 -9.37
C GLY A 103 12.72 0.07 -8.76
N ASP A 104 13.68 -0.79 -8.51
CA ASP A 104 13.47 -2.11 -7.90
C ASP A 104 13.78 -2.05 -6.39
N ALA A 105 12.90 -2.63 -5.57
CA ALA A 105 13.11 -2.73 -4.12
C ALA A 105 14.37 -3.53 -3.74
N ARG A 106 14.85 -4.41 -4.63
CA ARG A 106 16.10 -5.16 -4.44
C ARG A 106 17.32 -4.26 -4.51
N ASP A 107 17.23 -3.16 -5.24
CA ASP A 107 18.27 -2.17 -5.44
C ASP A 107 18.06 -0.90 -4.61
N ILE A 108 17.28 -0.99 -3.52
CA ILE A 108 16.84 0.15 -2.71
C ILE A 108 17.99 1.03 -2.22
N LYS A 109 19.15 0.44 -1.97
CA LYS A 109 20.38 1.13 -1.51
C LYS A 109 20.91 2.15 -2.52
N ASN A 110 20.62 1.95 -3.80
CA ASN A 110 21.01 2.85 -4.88
C ASN A 110 20.05 4.02 -5.07
N VAL A 111 18.87 3.94 -4.44
CA VAL A 111 17.77 4.94 -4.59
C VAL A 111 17.65 5.81 -3.35
N PHE A 112 17.79 5.24 -2.17
CA PHE A 112 17.60 5.96 -0.91
C PHE A 112 18.71 5.64 0.10
N PRO A 113 19.07 6.63 0.95
CA PRO A 113 19.95 6.39 2.08
C PRO A 113 19.32 5.44 3.11
N ALA A 114 20.15 4.72 3.87
CA ALA A 114 19.67 3.95 5.02
C ALA A 114 18.99 4.86 6.04
N GLN A 115 18.05 4.30 6.80
CA GLN A 115 17.37 4.98 7.91
C GLN A 115 16.81 6.36 7.55
N SER A 116 16.20 6.47 6.37
CA SER A 116 15.71 7.74 5.84
C SER A 116 14.20 7.96 5.99
N PHE A 117 13.46 6.93 6.45
CA PHE A 117 12.00 6.99 6.60
C PHE A 117 11.55 6.62 8.02
N ASP A 118 10.51 7.31 8.47
CA ASP A 118 9.82 7.02 9.74
C ASP A 118 8.84 5.85 9.59
N THR A 119 8.30 5.70 8.37
CA THR A 119 7.31 4.67 8.05
C THR A 119 7.55 4.09 6.66
N VAL A 120 7.48 2.76 6.58
CA VAL A 120 7.48 2.02 5.32
C VAL A 120 6.13 1.32 5.15
N ILE A 121 5.56 1.41 3.96
CA ILE A 121 4.28 0.82 3.61
C ILE A 121 4.50 -0.06 2.38
N PHE A 122 3.82 -1.19 2.30
CA PHE A 122 3.78 -1.98 1.07
C PHE A 122 2.55 -2.88 1.04
N ASN A 123 2.01 -3.03 -0.17
CA ASN A 123 1.00 -4.00 -0.53
C ASN A 123 1.60 -4.95 -1.58
N PRO A 124 2.34 -6.00 -1.16
CA PRO A 124 3.14 -6.79 -2.08
C PRO A 124 2.27 -7.72 -2.93
N PRO A 125 2.75 -8.18 -4.08
CA PRO A 125 2.03 -9.19 -4.86
C PRO A 125 1.89 -10.50 -4.07
N TYR A 126 0.69 -11.10 -4.08
CA TYR A 126 0.36 -12.23 -3.20
C TYR A 126 0.52 -13.62 -3.82
N ARG A 127 0.56 -13.73 -5.15
CA ARG A 127 0.56 -15.01 -5.85
C ARG A 127 1.97 -15.51 -6.05
N LYS A 128 2.27 -16.70 -5.52
CA LYS A 128 3.53 -17.40 -5.81
C LYS A 128 3.62 -17.72 -7.30
N LEU A 129 4.82 -17.72 -7.86
CA LEU A 129 5.10 -17.98 -9.29
C LEU A 129 4.44 -19.24 -9.84
N ASN A 130 4.29 -20.29 -9.02
CA ASN A 130 3.73 -21.58 -9.41
C ASN A 130 2.26 -21.77 -9.01
N SER A 131 1.56 -20.73 -8.59
CA SER A 131 0.16 -20.80 -8.14
C SER A 131 -0.81 -20.36 -9.23
N GLY A 132 -1.15 -21.25 -10.15
CA GLY A 132 -2.17 -21.00 -11.18
C GLY A 132 -1.64 -20.38 -12.48
N ARG A 133 -2.53 -20.11 -13.43
CA ARG A 133 -2.17 -19.47 -14.71
C ARG A 133 -1.64 -18.06 -14.49
N ILE A 134 -0.44 -17.79 -15.00
CA ILE A 134 0.10 -16.42 -15.07
C ILE A 134 -0.85 -15.59 -15.95
N ASN A 135 -1.22 -14.40 -15.48
CA ASN A 135 -2.04 -13.51 -16.29
C ASN A 135 -1.28 -13.17 -17.59
N PRO A 136 -1.89 -13.27 -18.76
CA PRO A 136 -1.22 -12.96 -20.03
C PRO A 136 -0.83 -11.49 -20.14
N HIS A 137 -1.42 -10.62 -19.34
CA HIS A 137 -1.10 -9.19 -19.32
C HIS A 137 0.12 -8.92 -18.42
N PRO A 138 1.26 -8.39 -18.95
CA PRO A 138 2.52 -8.26 -18.22
C PRO A 138 2.40 -7.45 -16.91
N GLU A 139 1.70 -6.31 -16.92
CA GLU A 139 1.50 -5.47 -15.72
C GLU A 139 0.77 -6.23 -14.60
N LYS A 140 -0.31 -6.95 -14.96
CA LYS A 140 -1.08 -7.76 -14.00
C LYS A 140 -0.28 -8.94 -13.51
N ALA A 141 0.57 -9.53 -14.35
CA ALA A 141 1.44 -10.63 -13.96
C ALA A 141 2.45 -10.15 -12.92
N ILE A 142 3.14 -9.03 -13.16
CA ILE A 142 4.12 -8.46 -12.23
C ILE A 142 3.46 -8.00 -10.93
N ALA A 143 2.31 -7.33 -11.01
CA ALA A 143 1.60 -6.80 -9.84
C ALA A 143 0.92 -7.86 -8.97
N ARG A 144 0.63 -9.05 -9.49
CA ARG A 144 -0.08 -10.11 -8.77
C ARG A 144 0.78 -11.32 -8.40
N HIS A 145 1.87 -11.55 -9.13
CA HIS A 145 2.77 -12.66 -8.90
C HIS A 145 4.10 -12.14 -8.36
N GLU A 146 4.72 -12.91 -7.47
CA GLU A 146 6.04 -12.64 -6.90
C GLU A 146 7.18 -12.74 -7.95
N ILE A 147 6.91 -12.38 -9.22
CA ILE A 147 7.85 -12.51 -10.33
C ILE A 147 9.09 -11.62 -10.11
N LYS A 148 8.88 -10.42 -9.56
CA LYS A 148 9.95 -9.44 -9.33
C LYS A 148 10.12 -9.03 -7.87
N GLY A 149 9.37 -9.65 -6.92
CA GLY A 149 9.52 -9.34 -5.50
C GLY A 149 8.75 -10.30 -4.61
N SER A 150 9.45 -11.09 -3.82
CA SER A 150 8.85 -11.82 -2.70
C SER A 150 8.69 -10.89 -1.49
N LEU A 151 7.81 -11.22 -0.56
CA LEU A 151 7.67 -10.52 0.72
C LEU A 151 9.01 -10.26 1.43
N LYS A 152 9.97 -11.19 1.30
CA LYS A 152 11.32 -11.06 1.85
C LYS A 152 12.04 -9.81 1.35
N TYR A 153 11.96 -9.49 0.04
CA TYR A 153 12.64 -8.31 -0.50
C TYR A 153 12.02 -7.00 0.02
N PHE A 154 10.70 -6.95 0.15
CA PHE A 154 10.02 -5.78 0.74
C PHE A 154 10.44 -5.55 2.19
N LEU A 155 10.53 -6.61 2.99
CA LEU A 155 10.96 -6.51 4.39
C LEU A 155 12.44 -6.18 4.53
N THR A 156 13.31 -6.74 3.67
CA THR A 156 14.73 -6.38 3.65
C THR A 156 14.92 -4.89 3.28
N ALA A 157 14.15 -4.40 2.29
CA ALA A 157 14.15 -2.98 1.94
C ALA A 157 13.59 -2.12 3.09
N ALA A 158 12.52 -2.56 3.75
CA ALA A 158 11.95 -1.87 4.89
C ALA A 158 12.93 -1.75 6.05
N LYS A 159 13.62 -2.85 6.42
CA LYS A 159 14.67 -2.84 7.45
C LYS A 159 15.76 -1.81 7.13
N TYR A 160 16.22 -1.76 5.88
CA TYR A 160 17.25 -0.82 5.45
C TYR A 160 16.78 0.65 5.54
N LEU A 161 15.55 0.91 5.14
CA LEU A 161 15.00 2.28 5.04
C LEU A 161 14.55 2.87 6.36
N LEU A 162 14.12 2.02 7.31
CA LEU A 162 13.53 2.49 8.56
C LEU A 162 14.57 3.12 9.49
N LYS A 163 14.22 4.27 10.01
CA LYS A 163 14.87 4.84 11.19
C LYS A 163 14.69 3.91 12.41
N PRO A 164 15.52 4.05 13.46
CA PRO A 164 15.27 3.38 14.74
C PRO A 164 13.85 3.66 15.24
N ALA A 165 13.16 2.62 15.71
CA ALA A 165 11.77 2.67 16.14
C ALA A 165 10.76 3.13 15.05
N GLY A 166 11.14 3.10 13.79
CA GLY A 166 10.25 3.32 12.64
C GLY A 166 9.24 2.18 12.48
N THR A 167 8.17 2.42 11.73
CA THR A 167 7.02 1.51 11.60
C THR A 167 6.88 0.95 10.20
N VAL A 168 6.39 -0.28 10.09
CA VAL A 168 5.99 -0.92 8.83
C VAL A 168 4.50 -1.17 8.85
N PHE A 169 3.82 -0.90 7.74
CA PHE A 169 2.43 -1.29 7.52
C PHE A 169 2.29 -2.12 6.26
N THR A 170 1.54 -3.20 6.35
CA THR A 170 1.24 -4.05 5.20
C THR A 170 -0.13 -4.67 5.29
N ILE A 171 -0.68 -5.05 4.15
CA ILE A 171 -1.81 -5.98 4.03
C ILE A 171 -1.31 -7.24 3.35
N TYR A 172 -1.76 -8.42 3.81
CA TYR A 172 -1.28 -9.69 3.29
C TYR A 172 -2.36 -10.77 3.40
N PRO A 173 -2.37 -11.83 2.56
CA PRO A 173 -3.34 -12.92 2.69
C PRO A 173 -3.28 -13.59 4.06
N ALA A 174 -4.41 -13.69 4.76
CA ALA A 174 -4.47 -14.24 6.12
C ALA A 174 -3.97 -15.68 6.21
N LYS A 175 -4.15 -16.48 5.16
CA LYS A 175 -3.62 -17.86 5.08
C LYS A 175 -2.08 -17.96 5.12
N ARG A 176 -1.38 -16.84 4.91
CA ARG A 176 0.09 -16.74 4.98
C ARG A 176 0.57 -15.95 6.21
N LEU A 177 -0.26 -15.81 7.22
CA LEU A 177 0.03 -15.03 8.42
C LEU A 177 1.31 -15.50 9.13
N VAL A 178 1.51 -16.80 9.27
CA VAL A 178 2.72 -17.35 9.92
C VAL A 178 3.97 -16.94 9.17
N GLU A 179 3.97 -17.07 7.84
CA GLU A 179 5.09 -16.61 6.99
C GLU A 179 5.36 -15.13 7.17
N LEU A 180 4.30 -14.30 7.20
CA LEU A 180 4.42 -12.86 7.40
C LEU A 180 5.08 -12.53 8.74
N ILE A 181 4.62 -13.12 9.84
CA ILE A 181 5.17 -12.88 11.19
C ILE A 181 6.63 -13.31 11.28
N CYS A 182 6.97 -14.51 10.78
CA CYS A 182 8.35 -15.00 10.79
C CYS A 182 9.28 -14.03 10.02
N LEU A 183 8.89 -13.62 8.80
CA LEU A 183 9.69 -12.72 8.01
C LEU A 183 9.81 -11.31 8.62
N PHE A 184 8.79 -10.82 9.33
CA PHE A 184 8.88 -9.58 10.10
C PHE A 184 9.99 -9.69 11.14
N ARG A 185 9.95 -10.73 11.98
CA ARG A 185 10.94 -10.94 13.05
C ARG A 185 12.35 -11.23 12.51
N ASP A 186 12.48 -11.98 11.42
CA ASP A 186 13.76 -12.22 10.73
C ASP A 186 14.41 -10.92 10.22
N ASN A 187 13.65 -9.84 10.07
CA ASN A 187 14.12 -8.51 9.69
C ASN A 187 14.17 -7.51 10.85
N ASP A 188 14.17 -7.96 12.12
CA ASP A 188 14.14 -7.12 13.32
C ASP A 188 12.97 -6.13 13.34
N ILE A 189 11.84 -6.50 12.77
CA ILE A 189 10.58 -5.76 12.78
C ILE A 189 9.59 -6.55 13.64
N GLU A 190 9.32 -6.08 14.85
CA GLU A 190 8.40 -6.76 15.75
C GLU A 190 6.95 -6.40 15.42
N PRO A 191 6.05 -7.40 15.19
CA PRO A 191 4.62 -7.16 15.01
C PRO A 191 4.01 -6.45 16.22
N LYS A 192 3.27 -5.37 16.02
CA LYS A 192 2.71 -4.54 17.12
C LYS A 192 1.19 -4.43 17.10
N LYS A 193 0.59 -4.46 15.91
CA LYS A 193 -0.85 -4.37 15.78
C LYS A 193 -1.32 -5.20 14.59
N MET A 194 -2.39 -5.95 14.77
CA MET A 194 -2.98 -6.81 13.75
C MET A 194 -4.49 -6.64 13.70
N LYS A 195 -5.03 -6.63 12.48
CA LYS A 195 -6.47 -6.66 12.22
C LYS A 195 -6.77 -7.64 11.09
N LEU A 196 -7.69 -8.57 11.32
CA LEU A 196 -8.16 -9.48 10.27
C LEU A 196 -9.25 -8.82 9.44
N VAL A 197 -9.28 -9.12 8.15
CA VAL A 197 -10.31 -8.67 7.22
C VAL A 197 -11.06 -9.88 6.70
N LEU A 198 -12.37 -9.89 6.88
CA LEU A 198 -13.27 -10.93 6.45
C LEU A 198 -14.31 -10.35 5.48
N SER A 199 -14.76 -11.16 4.52
CA SER A 199 -15.85 -10.76 3.64
C SER A 199 -17.14 -10.51 4.43
N ASP A 200 -17.50 -11.45 5.30
CA ASP A 200 -18.65 -11.39 6.21
C ASP A 200 -18.37 -12.24 7.47
N ASN A 201 -19.34 -12.29 8.39
CA ASN A 201 -19.20 -13.01 9.66
C ASN A 201 -19.22 -14.55 9.54
N PHE A 202 -19.50 -15.11 8.35
CA PHE A 202 -19.47 -16.55 8.07
C PHE A 202 -18.23 -16.95 7.28
N SER A 203 -17.49 -15.98 6.76
CA SER A 203 -16.33 -16.18 5.91
C SER A 203 -15.06 -16.38 6.73
N LYS A 204 -14.06 -17.04 6.13
CA LYS A 204 -12.71 -17.07 6.68
C LYS A 204 -12.01 -15.73 6.42
N ALA A 205 -11.03 -15.40 7.25
CA ALA A 205 -10.22 -14.22 7.04
C ALA A 205 -9.51 -14.29 5.67
N GLU A 206 -9.69 -13.25 4.86
CA GLU A 206 -9.06 -13.12 3.54
C GLU A 206 -7.70 -12.45 3.67
N PHE A 207 -7.66 -11.35 4.42
CA PHE A 207 -6.45 -10.56 4.62
C PHE A 207 -6.15 -10.33 6.10
N VAL A 208 -4.92 -10.00 6.36
CA VAL A 208 -4.43 -9.42 7.61
C VAL A 208 -3.77 -8.09 7.32
N LEU A 209 -4.15 -7.08 8.07
CA LEU A 209 -3.46 -5.81 8.20
C LEU A 209 -2.49 -5.92 9.36
N LEU A 210 -1.23 -5.62 9.13
CA LEU A 210 -0.18 -5.76 10.14
C LEU A 210 0.65 -4.48 10.24
N GLU A 211 0.83 -4.01 11.47
CA GLU A 211 1.80 -2.99 11.84
C GLU A 211 2.95 -3.66 12.58
N GLY A 212 4.18 -3.33 12.21
CA GLY A 212 5.38 -3.73 12.93
C GLY A 212 6.27 -2.54 13.25
N LYS A 213 7.16 -2.72 14.20
CA LYS A 213 8.10 -1.68 14.67
C LYS A 213 9.53 -2.20 14.64
N SER A 214 10.42 -1.44 14.01
CA SER A 214 11.85 -1.74 13.99
C SER A 214 12.44 -1.69 15.40
N GLY A 215 13.10 -2.78 15.84
CA GLY A 215 13.65 -2.90 17.19
C GLY A 215 12.58 -2.83 18.29
N GLY A 216 11.33 -3.21 17.99
CA GLY A 216 10.24 -3.26 18.97
C GLY A 216 10.42 -4.40 19.96
N HIS A 217 9.87 -4.22 21.18
CA HIS A 217 9.74 -5.32 22.15
C HIS A 217 8.55 -6.20 21.79
N GLU A 218 8.48 -7.39 22.35
CA GLU A 218 7.35 -8.33 22.20
C GLU A 218 6.00 -7.66 22.54
N GLU A 219 4.92 -8.37 22.36
CA GLU A 219 3.52 -7.98 22.49
C GLU A 219 2.90 -7.42 21.19
N ILE A 220 1.78 -8.04 20.82
CA ILE A 220 0.97 -7.64 19.68
C ILE A 220 -0.46 -7.34 20.15
N LYS A 221 -0.99 -6.19 19.72
CA LYS A 221 -2.40 -5.86 19.90
C LYS A 221 -3.20 -6.46 18.73
N ILE A 222 -4.13 -7.36 19.04
CA ILE A 222 -5.07 -7.90 18.06
C ILE A 222 -6.37 -7.09 18.15
N GLU A 223 -6.69 -6.40 17.08
CA GLU A 223 -7.93 -5.61 16.98
C GLU A 223 -9.12 -6.49 16.56
N SER A 224 -10.34 -6.03 16.84
CA SER A 224 -11.55 -6.67 16.33
C SER A 224 -11.50 -6.80 14.81
N PRO A 225 -11.94 -7.94 14.24
CA PRO A 225 -11.94 -8.13 12.80
C PRO A 225 -12.77 -7.06 12.07
N LEU A 226 -12.37 -6.69 10.88
CA LEU A 226 -13.17 -5.90 9.95
C LEU A 226 -14.03 -6.84 9.08
N PHE A 227 -15.34 -6.69 9.11
CA PHE A 227 -16.26 -7.34 8.18
C PHE A 227 -16.63 -6.37 7.06
N ILE A 228 -16.41 -6.78 5.80
CA ILE A 228 -16.68 -5.92 4.64
C ILE A 228 -18.20 -5.79 4.43
N TYR A 229 -18.92 -6.91 4.48
CA TYR A 229 -20.36 -6.97 4.21
C TYR A 229 -21.15 -7.46 5.40
N ASP A 230 -22.37 -6.96 5.53
CA ASP A 230 -23.40 -7.45 6.45
C ASP A 230 -24.14 -8.67 5.89
N GLN A 231 -25.15 -9.15 6.61
CA GLN A 231 -25.99 -10.28 6.20
C GLN A 231 -26.81 -10.00 4.92
N ASN A 232 -27.03 -8.74 4.58
CA ASN A 232 -27.73 -8.29 3.37
C ASN A 232 -26.78 -8.01 2.20
N LYS A 233 -25.50 -8.36 2.32
CA LYS A 233 -24.43 -8.08 1.35
C LYS A 233 -24.22 -6.58 1.05
N LYS A 234 -24.57 -5.73 2.01
CA LYS A 234 -24.22 -4.30 2.01
C LYS A 234 -22.94 -4.09 2.82
N TYR A 235 -22.24 -3.01 2.57
CA TYR A 235 -21.11 -2.65 3.42
C TYR A 235 -21.57 -2.52 4.87
N THR A 236 -20.75 -3.01 5.80
CA THR A 236 -20.98 -2.78 7.23
C THR A 236 -20.76 -1.31 7.57
N GLN A 237 -21.33 -0.87 8.69
CA GLN A 237 -21.10 0.49 9.19
C GLN A 237 -19.59 0.80 9.38
N GLU A 238 -18.81 -0.21 9.81
CA GLU A 238 -17.35 -0.06 9.94
C GLU A 238 -16.69 0.16 8.56
N MET A 239 -17.12 -0.61 7.55
CA MET A 239 -16.59 -0.46 6.19
C MET A 239 -17.02 0.88 5.55
N GLU A 240 -18.25 1.34 5.78
CA GLU A 240 -18.68 2.68 5.39
C GLU A 240 -17.84 3.74 6.09
N GLY A 241 -17.51 3.53 7.39
CA GLY A 241 -16.61 4.37 8.15
C GLY A 241 -15.18 4.44 7.57
N VAL A 242 -14.70 3.35 6.96
CA VAL A 242 -13.42 3.38 6.22
C VAL A 242 -13.48 4.40 5.07
N PHE A 243 -14.51 4.35 4.24
CA PHE A 243 -14.65 5.29 3.12
C PHE A 243 -14.88 6.72 3.60
N THR A 244 -15.79 6.92 4.57
CA THR A 244 -16.09 8.24 5.14
C THR A 244 -14.86 8.83 5.84
N GLY A 245 -14.14 8.04 6.65
CA GLY A 245 -12.93 8.47 7.33
C GLY A 245 -11.80 8.85 6.36
N LEU A 246 -11.75 8.23 5.18
CA LEU A 246 -10.83 8.61 4.11
C LEU A 246 -11.33 9.82 3.30
N SER A 247 -12.63 10.09 3.31
CA SER A 247 -13.24 11.25 2.65
C SER A 247 -13.24 12.51 3.54
N CYS A 248 -13.17 12.38 4.86
CA CYS A 248 -13.06 13.49 5.82
C CYS A 248 -11.59 13.96 5.93
N PHE A 249 -11.06 14.54 4.86
CA PHE A 249 -9.76 15.22 4.96
C PHE A 249 -9.91 16.52 5.74
N PRO A 250 -8.90 16.93 6.53
CA PRO A 250 -8.89 18.30 7.06
C PRO A 250 -9.05 19.26 5.89
N ALA A 251 -9.91 20.25 6.04
CA ALA A 251 -10.02 21.32 5.06
C ALA A 251 -8.61 21.86 4.78
N ASP A 252 -8.26 22.00 3.49
CA ASP A 252 -7.00 22.63 3.11
C ASP A 252 -6.98 23.97 3.81
N GLY A 253 -6.04 24.13 4.77
CA GLY A 253 -5.94 25.33 5.58
C GLY A 253 -5.76 26.53 4.67
N GLY A 254 -6.85 27.19 4.41
CA GLY A 254 -6.84 28.55 3.97
C GLY A 254 -6.51 29.40 5.18
N ASP A 255 -5.28 29.89 5.21
CA ASP A 255 -4.85 31.18 5.74
C ASP A 255 -3.46 31.46 5.13
#